data_0dcd70c515e5610b1c2adaa620ad99a9
#
_entry.id   0dcd70c515e5610b1c2adaa620ad99a9
#
_cell.length_a   1.000
_cell.length_b   1.000
_cell.length_c   1.000
_cell.angle_alpha   90.00
_cell.angle_beta   90.00
_cell.angle_gamma   90.00
#
_symmetry.space_group_name_H-M   'P 1'
#
loop_
_entity.id
_entity.type
_entity.pdbx_description
1 polymer ?
#
loop_
_entity_poly.entity_id
_entity_poly.type
_entity_poly.pdbx_seq_one_letter_code
_entity_poly.pdbx_strand_id
1 'polypeptide(L)'
;MGSEMCIRDSFYSYNLFMHVPDGFMNVTMSAATGVISFGTLWAYIRSAKDLIADKFIALTGMMSALIFVLQMINFPIAAGTSGHLLGGALAVIVLGPRLGLICLSVVVIIQSLLFADGGLSALGVNVLNMAIVTSATSWFIVKYWIKFIGKNKTSIVSVSVLAGILSVVFSSIAFTIQYAIGGT
;
A
#
# COMPACT_ATOMS: atom_id res chain seq x y z
N MET A 1 -25.67 -15.41 -34.85
CA MET A 1 -25.08 -16.08 -33.67
C MET A 1 -23.63 -15.68 -33.37
N GLY A 2 -23.12 -14.55 -33.89
CA GLY A 2 -21.72 -14.11 -33.69
C GLY A 2 -21.51 -12.87 -32.82
N SER A 3 -22.55 -12.09 -32.53
CA SER A 3 -22.41 -10.81 -31.83
C SER A 3 -22.54 -10.89 -30.31
N GLU A 4 -23.23 -11.89 -29.79
CA GLU A 4 -23.38 -12.04 -28.33
C GLU A 4 -22.17 -12.70 -27.65
N MET A 5 -21.38 -13.48 -28.39
CA MET A 5 -20.17 -14.11 -27.89
C MET A 5 -19.03 -13.08 -27.68
N CYS A 6 -18.91 -12.08 -28.55
CA CYS A 6 -17.92 -11.00 -28.44
C CYS A 6 -18.17 -10.07 -27.26
N ILE A 7 -19.43 -9.84 -26.89
CA ILE A 7 -19.76 -8.96 -25.74
C ILE A 7 -19.50 -9.70 -24.42
N ARG A 8 -19.73 -10.99 -24.38
CA ARG A 8 -19.52 -11.82 -23.15
C ARG A 8 -18.04 -12.00 -22.82
N ASP A 9 -17.20 -12.15 -23.84
CA ASP A 9 -15.74 -12.27 -23.63
C ASP A 9 -15.08 -10.93 -23.26
N SER A 10 -15.66 -9.80 -23.71
CA SER A 10 -15.20 -8.47 -23.34
C SER A 10 -15.50 -8.11 -21.86
N PHE A 11 -16.56 -8.66 -21.28
CA PHE A 11 -16.88 -8.44 -19.86
C PHE A 11 -16.05 -9.30 -18.89
N TYR A 12 -15.45 -10.41 -19.36
CA TYR A 12 -14.63 -11.30 -18.52
C TYR A 12 -13.15 -10.89 -18.46
N SER A 13 -12.70 -9.94 -19.25
CA SER A 13 -11.29 -9.49 -19.27
C SER A 13 -10.96 -8.29 -18.40
N TYR A 14 -11.92 -7.74 -17.67
CA TYR A 14 -11.57 -6.76 -16.63
C TYR A 14 -11.16 -7.50 -15.35
N ASN A 15 -9.95 -8.06 -15.35
CA ASN A 15 -9.28 -8.35 -14.11
C ASN A 15 -9.15 -7.02 -13.37
N LEU A 16 -10.01 -6.78 -12.38
CA LEU A 16 -9.88 -5.66 -11.45
C LEU A 16 -8.63 -5.92 -10.58
N PHE A 17 -7.47 -5.63 -11.15
CA PHE A 17 -6.24 -5.67 -10.37
C PHE A 17 -6.25 -4.54 -9.37
N MET A 18 -6.07 -4.86 -8.11
CA MET A 18 -5.91 -3.89 -7.02
C MET A 18 -4.50 -3.34 -6.99
N HIS A 19 -3.56 -4.16 -7.38
CA HIS A 19 -2.13 -3.89 -7.38
C HIS A 19 -1.57 -3.92 -8.80
N VAL A 20 -0.37 -3.36 -8.98
CA VAL A 20 0.32 -3.39 -10.27
C VAL A 20 0.58 -4.84 -10.68
N PRO A 21 0.04 -5.29 -11.84
CA PRO A 21 0.20 -6.66 -12.31
C PRO A 21 1.59 -6.90 -12.93
N ASP A 22 1.90 -8.17 -13.19
CA ASP A 22 3.11 -8.55 -13.92
C ASP A 22 3.13 -7.98 -15.33
N GLY A 23 4.31 -7.59 -15.81
CA GLY A 23 4.48 -7.03 -17.14
C GLY A 23 4.08 -5.55 -17.29
N PHE A 24 3.58 -4.90 -16.23
CA PHE A 24 3.19 -3.49 -16.29
C PHE A 24 4.37 -2.52 -16.18
N MET A 25 5.47 -3.00 -15.65
CA MET A 25 6.73 -2.27 -15.52
C MET A 25 7.86 -3.05 -16.18
N ASN A 26 8.79 -2.33 -16.79
CA ASN A 26 9.98 -2.93 -17.36
C ASN A 26 10.89 -3.53 -16.27
N VAL A 27 11.78 -4.43 -16.68
CA VAL A 27 12.66 -5.18 -15.75
C VAL A 27 13.53 -4.24 -14.91
N THR A 28 14.02 -3.16 -15.50
CA THR A 28 14.88 -2.19 -14.81
C THR A 28 14.13 -1.49 -13.68
N MET A 29 12.91 -1.02 -13.91
CA MET A 29 12.08 -0.38 -12.89
C MET A 29 11.66 -1.36 -11.81
N SER A 30 11.27 -2.58 -12.19
CA SER A 30 10.93 -3.65 -11.25
C SER A 30 12.11 -4.01 -10.33
N ALA A 31 13.30 -4.14 -10.90
CA ALA A 31 14.52 -4.41 -10.12
C ALA A 31 14.91 -3.26 -9.20
N ALA A 32 14.90 -2.02 -9.72
CA ALA A 32 15.25 -0.84 -8.93
C ALA A 32 14.29 -0.64 -7.74
N THR A 33 12.98 -0.70 -7.99
CA THR A 33 11.97 -0.59 -6.92
C THR A 33 12.04 -1.77 -5.95
N GLY A 34 12.37 -2.98 -6.43
CA GLY A 34 12.62 -4.15 -5.60
C GLY A 34 13.76 -3.92 -4.62
N VAL A 35 14.93 -3.48 -5.11
CA VAL A 35 16.09 -3.18 -4.25
C VAL A 35 15.77 -2.10 -3.21
N ILE A 36 15.12 -1.02 -3.63
CA ILE A 36 14.71 0.06 -2.71
C ILE A 36 13.73 -0.44 -1.65
N SER A 37 12.71 -1.19 -2.05
CA SER A 37 11.65 -1.67 -1.16
C SER A 37 12.18 -2.66 -0.14
N PHE A 38 12.89 -3.67 -0.58
CA PHE A 38 13.43 -4.70 0.32
C PHE A 38 14.58 -4.17 1.18
N GLY A 39 15.41 -3.27 0.65
CA GLY A 39 16.45 -2.58 1.42
C GLY A 39 15.85 -1.70 2.52
N THR A 40 14.79 -0.95 2.22
CA THR A 40 14.05 -0.15 3.20
C THR A 40 13.40 -1.05 4.26
N LEU A 41 12.68 -2.09 3.84
CA LEU A 41 12.04 -3.04 4.75
C LEU A 41 13.05 -3.69 5.70
N TRP A 42 14.19 -4.13 5.17
CA TRP A 42 15.30 -4.68 5.97
C TRP A 42 15.82 -3.70 7.02
N ALA A 43 16.03 -2.43 6.64
CA ALA A 43 16.47 -1.39 7.57
C ALA A 43 15.42 -1.16 8.68
N TYR A 44 14.12 -1.14 8.33
CA TYR A 44 13.04 -0.97 9.29
C TYR A 44 12.89 -2.17 10.24
N ILE A 45 13.02 -3.40 9.75
CA ILE A 45 13.02 -4.61 10.59
C ILE A 45 14.17 -4.55 11.58
N ARG A 46 15.38 -4.18 11.13
CA ARG A 46 16.53 -4.02 12.03
C ARG A 46 16.31 -2.94 13.09
N SER A 47 15.71 -1.82 12.70
CA SER A 47 15.43 -0.71 13.63
C SER A 47 14.26 -0.96 14.58
N ALA A 48 13.44 -1.97 14.30
CA ALA A 48 12.28 -2.33 15.12
C ALA A 48 12.58 -3.40 16.16
N LYS A 49 13.81 -3.91 16.24
CA LYS A 49 14.18 -5.00 17.19
C LYS A 49 13.85 -4.67 18.63
N ASP A 50 14.04 -3.44 19.02
CA ASP A 50 13.76 -2.94 20.38
C ASP A 50 12.25 -2.86 20.68
N LEU A 51 11.41 -2.88 19.65
CA LEU A 51 9.95 -2.83 19.74
C LEU A 51 9.30 -4.23 19.70
N ILE A 52 10.12 -5.28 19.55
CA ILE A 52 9.65 -6.66 19.47
C ILE A 52 9.43 -7.18 20.91
N ALA A 53 8.38 -6.69 21.55
CA ALA A 53 7.78 -7.30 22.72
C ALA A 53 6.52 -8.05 22.28
N ASP A 54 6.14 -9.12 22.95
CA ASP A 54 5.00 -9.99 22.60
C ASP A 54 3.72 -9.22 22.32
N LYS A 55 3.46 -8.18 23.10
CA LYS A 55 2.31 -7.30 22.92
C LYS A 55 2.30 -6.57 21.56
N PHE A 56 3.44 -6.09 21.10
CA PHE A 56 3.53 -5.36 19.84
C PHE A 56 3.49 -6.30 18.64
N ILE A 57 4.00 -7.52 18.78
CA ILE A 57 3.89 -8.57 17.74
C ILE A 57 2.42 -8.92 17.53
N ALA A 58 1.69 -9.21 18.62
CA ALA A 58 0.27 -9.54 18.56
C ALA A 58 -0.55 -8.40 17.95
N LEU A 59 -0.32 -7.15 18.38
CA LEU A 59 -1.00 -5.97 17.85
C LEU A 59 -0.70 -5.77 16.35
N THR A 60 0.54 -5.94 15.93
CA THR A 60 0.94 -5.81 14.53
C THR A 60 0.27 -6.90 13.68
N GLY A 61 0.23 -8.14 14.16
CA GLY A 61 -0.47 -9.25 13.50
C GLY A 61 -1.98 -8.98 13.33
N MET A 62 -2.64 -8.52 14.38
CA MET A 62 -4.07 -8.16 14.32
C MET A 62 -4.32 -7.00 13.35
N MET A 63 -3.47 -5.98 13.34
CA MET A 63 -3.58 -4.87 12.40
C MET A 63 -3.32 -5.30 10.97
N SER A 64 -2.36 -6.21 10.74
CA SER A 64 -2.12 -6.77 9.40
C SER A 64 -3.34 -7.54 8.90
N ALA A 65 -3.96 -8.36 9.74
CA ALA A 65 -5.19 -9.08 9.39
C ALA A 65 -6.36 -8.12 9.10
N LEU A 66 -6.54 -7.09 9.92
CA LEU A 66 -7.58 -6.08 9.71
C LEU A 66 -7.38 -5.33 8.40
N ILE A 67 -6.16 -4.83 8.14
CA ILE A 67 -5.85 -4.09 6.92
C ILE A 67 -5.99 -4.99 5.70
N PHE A 68 -5.54 -6.25 5.79
CA PHE A 68 -5.72 -7.24 4.73
C PHE A 68 -7.21 -7.38 4.35
N VAL A 69 -8.09 -7.59 5.32
CA VAL A 69 -9.54 -7.71 5.06
C VAL A 69 -10.11 -6.43 4.46
N LEU A 70 -9.73 -5.25 5.00
CA LEU A 70 -10.21 -3.97 4.50
C LEU A 70 -9.70 -3.65 3.07
N GLN A 71 -8.52 -4.12 2.71
CA GLN A 71 -7.98 -3.98 1.35
C GLN A 71 -8.67 -4.92 0.35
N MET A 72 -9.19 -6.07 0.80
CA MET A 72 -9.98 -6.97 -0.04
C MET A 72 -11.37 -6.41 -0.40
N ILE A 73 -11.85 -5.37 0.29
CA ILE A 73 -13.09 -4.69 -0.04
C ILE A 73 -12.82 -3.71 -1.18
N ASN A 74 -13.17 -4.14 -2.38
CA ASN A 74 -13.02 -3.39 -3.62
C ASN A 74 -14.33 -2.80 -4.08
N PHE A 75 -14.26 -1.60 -4.63
CA PHE A 75 -15.38 -1.01 -5.36
C PHE A 75 -14.91 -0.44 -6.70
N PRO A 76 -15.67 -0.66 -7.78
CA PRO A 76 -15.32 -0.11 -9.07
C PRO A 76 -15.46 1.42 -9.03
N ILE A 77 -14.44 2.13 -9.54
CA ILE A 77 -14.45 3.60 -9.60
C ILE A 77 -14.84 4.05 -11.00
N ALA A 78 -14.06 3.74 -12.02
CA ALA A 78 -14.32 4.07 -13.41
C ALA A 78 -13.36 3.30 -14.34
N ALA A 79 -13.80 3.06 -15.60
CA ALA A 79 -12.94 2.57 -16.68
C ALA A 79 -12.09 1.33 -16.34
N GLY A 80 -12.62 0.41 -15.54
CA GLY A 80 -11.90 -0.81 -15.15
C GLY A 80 -10.93 -0.63 -13.98
N THR A 81 -10.91 0.55 -13.33
CA THR A 81 -10.14 0.76 -12.11
C THR A 81 -10.99 0.49 -10.87
N SER A 82 -10.36 -0.03 -9.83
CA SER A 82 -10.98 -0.25 -8.53
C SER A 82 -10.31 0.60 -7.44
N GLY A 83 -11.10 0.96 -6.43
CA GLY A 83 -10.61 1.64 -5.24
C GLY A 83 -10.68 0.72 -4.02
N HIS A 84 -9.67 0.79 -3.20
CA HIS A 84 -9.59 0.10 -1.93
C HIS A 84 -8.82 0.93 -0.89
N LEU A 85 -8.87 0.52 0.36
CA LEU A 85 -8.11 1.16 1.43
C LEU A 85 -6.60 0.90 1.22
N LEU A 86 -5.75 1.92 1.28
CA LEU A 86 -4.28 1.71 1.30
C LEU A 86 -3.76 1.32 2.70
N GLY A 87 -4.39 1.82 3.75
CA GLY A 87 -4.08 1.45 5.13
C GLY A 87 -2.88 2.15 5.76
N GLY A 88 -2.09 2.95 5.01
CA GLY A 88 -0.87 3.59 5.51
C GLY A 88 -1.09 4.49 6.72
N ALA A 89 -2.10 5.37 6.67
CA ALA A 89 -2.43 6.24 7.79
C ALA A 89 -2.89 5.44 9.03
N LEU A 90 -3.74 4.44 8.82
CA LEU A 90 -4.23 3.59 9.91
C LEU A 90 -3.08 2.84 10.60
N ALA A 91 -2.22 2.18 9.82
CA ALA A 91 -1.07 1.44 10.36
C ALA A 91 -0.12 2.35 11.14
N VAL A 92 0.23 3.52 10.58
CA VAL A 92 1.18 4.46 11.21
C VAL A 92 0.61 5.08 12.49
N ILE A 93 -0.68 5.43 12.51
CA ILE A 93 -1.31 6.06 13.67
C ILE A 93 -1.41 5.07 14.83
N VAL A 94 -1.72 3.81 14.57
CA VAL A 94 -1.91 2.78 15.60
C VAL A 94 -0.59 2.16 16.05
N LEU A 95 0.28 1.80 15.10
CA LEU A 95 1.51 1.05 15.36
C LEU A 95 2.77 1.92 15.40
N GLY A 96 2.67 3.16 14.94
CA GLY A 96 3.83 4.00 14.67
C GLY A 96 4.50 3.67 13.32
N PRO A 97 5.49 4.50 12.91
CA PRO A 97 6.04 4.41 11.54
C PRO A 97 6.80 3.12 11.25
N ARG A 98 7.50 2.55 12.25
CA ARG A 98 8.32 1.35 12.05
C ARG A 98 7.46 0.11 11.86
N LEU A 99 6.59 -0.18 12.82
CA LEU A 99 5.71 -1.35 12.77
C LEU A 99 4.61 -1.19 11.73
N GLY A 100 4.14 0.03 11.48
CA GLY A 100 3.15 0.31 10.43
C GLY A 100 3.66 -0.01 9.03
N LEU A 101 4.90 0.35 8.71
CA LEU A 101 5.52 -0.01 7.43
C LEU A 101 5.72 -1.53 7.30
N ILE A 102 6.20 -2.19 8.36
CA ILE A 102 6.37 -3.65 8.36
C ILE A 102 5.02 -4.34 8.19
N CYS A 103 3.99 -3.91 8.93
CA CYS A 103 2.63 -4.41 8.83
C CYS A 103 2.12 -4.38 7.38
N LEU A 104 2.18 -3.21 6.72
CA LEU A 104 1.73 -3.06 5.33
C LEU A 104 2.56 -3.88 4.34
N SER A 105 3.88 -3.91 4.53
CA SER A 105 4.74 -4.72 3.67
C SER A 105 4.37 -6.20 3.73
N VAL A 106 4.10 -6.72 4.93
CA VAL A 106 3.65 -8.11 5.12
C VAL A 106 2.32 -8.34 4.41
N VAL A 107 1.36 -7.42 4.55
CA VAL A 107 0.05 -7.53 3.88
C VAL A 107 0.22 -7.60 2.36
N VAL A 108 0.94 -6.66 1.76
CA VAL A 108 1.16 -6.61 0.30
C VAL A 108 1.89 -7.87 -0.20
N ILE A 109 2.90 -8.35 0.53
CA ILE A 109 3.63 -9.57 0.17
C ILE A 109 2.70 -10.79 0.21
N ILE A 110 1.87 -10.92 1.25
CA ILE A 110 0.92 -12.04 1.38
C ILE A 110 -0.13 -11.99 0.26
N GLN A 111 -0.65 -10.81 -0.08
CA GLN A 111 -1.61 -10.62 -1.16
C GLN A 111 -1.03 -11.07 -2.51
N SER A 112 0.19 -10.67 -2.83
CA SER A 112 0.85 -11.06 -4.08
C SER A 112 1.18 -12.55 -4.13
N LEU A 113 1.65 -13.14 -3.02
CA LEU A 113 2.10 -14.54 -3.01
C LEU A 113 0.96 -15.55 -2.89
N LEU A 114 -0.06 -15.27 -2.08
CA LEU A 114 -1.11 -16.26 -1.77
C LEU A 114 -2.41 -16.00 -2.52
N PHE A 115 -2.66 -14.77 -2.91
CA PHE A 115 -3.94 -14.37 -3.54
C PHE A 115 -3.78 -13.93 -4.99
N ALA A 116 -2.54 -13.94 -5.52
CA ALA A 116 -2.21 -13.45 -6.86
C ALA A 116 -2.74 -12.02 -7.12
N ASP A 117 -2.86 -11.23 -6.05
CA ASP A 117 -3.28 -9.85 -6.12
C ASP A 117 -2.06 -8.95 -6.22
N GLY A 118 -1.72 -8.59 -7.46
CA GLY A 118 -0.49 -7.92 -7.86
C GLY A 118 0.58 -8.88 -8.37
N GLY A 119 1.38 -8.38 -9.32
CA GLY A 119 2.44 -9.16 -9.95
C GLY A 119 3.64 -9.42 -9.05
N LEU A 120 4.22 -10.60 -9.14
CA LEU A 120 5.46 -10.92 -8.44
C LEU A 120 6.65 -10.10 -8.96
N SER A 121 6.69 -9.84 -10.25
CA SER A 121 7.69 -8.95 -10.86
C SER A 121 7.49 -7.48 -10.44
N ALA A 122 6.26 -7.09 -10.12
CA ALA A 122 5.89 -5.76 -9.67
C ALA A 122 5.84 -5.62 -8.13
N LEU A 123 6.20 -6.68 -7.38
CA LEU A 123 6.12 -6.68 -5.91
C LEU A 123 6.90 -5.51 -5.29
N GLY A 124 8.08 -5.18 -5.83
CA GLY A 124 8.86 -4.03 -5.39
C GLY A 124 8.12 -2.70 -5.56
N VAL A 125 7.45 -2.51 -6.69
CA VAL A 125 6.61 -1.32 -6.99
C VAL A 125 5.45 -1.25 -6.01
N ASN A 126 4.75 -2.36 -5.78
CA ASN A 126 3.61 -2.44 -4.88
C ASN A 126 4.02 -2.14 -3.43
N VAL A 127 5.09 -2.75 -2.93
CA VAL A 127 5.61 -2.45 -1.57
C VAL A 127 6.08 -1.00 -1.46
N LEU A 128 6.76 -0.46 -2.48
CA LEU A 128 7.22 0.92 -2.48
C LEU A 128 6.04 1.90 -2.33
N ASN A 129 5.03 1.76 -3.17
CA ASN A 129 3.91 2.69 -3.22
C ASN A 129 2.94 2.49 -2.05
N MET A 130 2.57 1.26 -1.74
CA MET A 130 1.51 0.96 -0.77
C MET A 130 2.01 0.88 0.67
N ALA A 131 3.25 0.47 0.91
CA ALA A 131 3.78 0.40 2.26
C ALA A 131 4.71 1.58 2.57
N ILE A 132 5.73 1.83 1.75
CA ILE A 132 6.76 2.81 2.08
C ILE A 132 6.25 4.24 1.89
N VAL A 133 5.74 4.59 0.70
CA VAL A 133 5.29 5.96 0.41
C VAL A 133 4.11 6.34 1.30
N THR A 134 3.10 5.47 1.45
CA THR A 134 1.94 5.77 2.29
C THR A 134 2.30 5.90 3.76
N SER A 135 3.17 5.03 4.29
CA SER A 135 3.61 5.11 5.70
C SER A 135 4.48 6.34 5.94
N ALA A 136 5.41 6.65 5.04
CA ALA A 136 6.27 7.82 5.17
C ALA A 136 5.44 9.11 5.14
N THR A 137 4.56 9.26 4.14
CA THR A 137 3.67 10.42 4.02
C THR A 137 2.80 10.58 5.27
N SER A 138 2.16 9.51 5.71
CA SER A 138 1.31 9.54 6.90
C SER A 138 2.09 9.93 8.15
N TRP A 139 3.30 9.38 8.34
CA TRP A 139 4.13 9.71 9.48
C TRP A 139 4.57 11.18 9.48
N PHE A 140 5.00 11.72 8.33
CA PHE A 140 5.37 13.12 8.22
C PHE A 140 4.18 14.03 8.57
N ILE A 141 3.00 13.77 8.00
CA ILE A 141 1.80 14.56 8.26
C ILE A 141 1.44 14.52 9.75
N VAL A 142 1.36 13.33 10.35
CA VAL A 142 1.01 13.16 11.77
C VAL A 142 2.03 13.86 12.67
N LYS A 143 3.33 13.70 12.39
CA LYS A 143 4.41 14.30 13.18
C LYS A 143 4.34 15.83 13.18
N TYR A 144 4.20 16.44 12.00
CA TYR A 144 4.14 17.90 11.89
C TYR A 144 2.83 18.46 12.41
N TRP A 145 1.71 17.81 12.13
CA TRP A 145 0.40 18.21 12.64
C TRP A 145 0.37 18.26 14.16
N ILE A 146 0.81 17.20 14.82
CA ILE A 146 0.84 17.15 16.28
C ILE A 146 1.81 18.19 16.87
N LYS A 147 2.93 18.47 16.19
CA LYS A 147 3.89 19.49 16.61
C LYS A 147 3.28 20.90 16.61
N PHE A 148 2.44 21.24 15.63
CA PHE A 148 1.90 22.59 15.47
C PHE A 148 0.54 22.79 16.11
N ILE A 149 -0.33 21.79 16.12
CA ILE A 149 -1.72 21.89 16.57
C ILE A 149 -1.94 21.25 17.95
N GLY A 150 -1.02 20.36 18.33
CA GLY A 150 -1.10 19.64 19.61
C GLY A 150 -1.88 18.32 19.50
N LYS A 151 -1.87 17.56 20.60
CA LYS A 151 -2.44 16.21 20.69
C LYS A 151 -3.75 16.24 21.48
N ASN A 152 -4.86 16.44 20.81
CA ASN A 152 -6.20 16.27 21.37
C ASN A 152 -7.05 15.34 20.48
N LYS A 153 -8.24 14.91 20.95
CA LYS A 153 -9.10 13.96 20.23
C LYS A 153 -9.46 14.46 18.83
N THR A 154 -9.88 15.71 18.71
CA THR A 154 -10.25 16.33 17.42
C THR A 154 -9.04 16.40 16.49
N SER A 155 -7.88 16.79 17.00
CA SER A 155 -6.64 16.87 16.24
C SER A 155 -6.22 15.50 15.68
N ILE A 156 -6.35 14.43 16.48
CA ILE A 156 -6.04 13.06 16.03
C ILE A 156 -6.99 12.63 14.92
N VAL A 157 -8.28 12.88 15.05
CA VAL A 157 -9.25 12.53 14.00
C VAL A 157 -8.97 13.31 12.73
N SER A 158 -8.78 14.63 12.83
CA SER A 158 -8.50 15.48 11.65
C SER A 158 -7.23 15.09 10.93
N VAL A 159 -6.15 14.80 11.67
CA VAL A 159 -4.88 14.37 11.05
C VAL A 159 -4.99 12.98 10.44
N SER A 160 -5.82 12.10 11.00
CA SER A 160 -6.05 10.75 10.43
C SER A 160 -6.70 10.84 9.06
N VAL A 161 -7.71 11.68 8.92
CA VAL A 161 -8.40 11.93 7.63
C VAL A 161 -7.42 12.55 6.63
N LEU A 162 -6.71 13.60 7.04
CA LEU A 162 -5.76 14.28 6.16
C LEU A 162 -4.61 13.36 5.71
N ALA A 163 -4.04 12.60 6.64
CA ALA A 163 -2.99 11.63 6.34
C ALA A 163 -3.49 10.52 5.42
N GLY A 164 -4.74 10.06 5.60
CA GLY A 164 -5.38 9.10 4.70
C GLY A 164 -5.46 9.64 3.28
N ILE A 165 -6.03 10.81 3.08
CA ILE A 165 -6.19 11.43 1.75
C ILE A 165 -4.83 11.69 1.10
N LEU A 166 -3.92 12.36 1.80
CA LEU A 166 -2.62 12.73 1.23
C LEU A 166 -1.73 11.52 0.96
N SER A 167 -1.81 10.45 1.75
CA SER A 167 -1.04 9.23 1.47
C SER A 167 -1.44 8.58 0.15
N VAL A 168 -2.73 8.61 -0.21
CA VAL A 168 -3.22 8.13 -1.52
C VAL A 168 -2.69 9.01 -2.65
N VAL A 169 -2.79 10.34 -2.50
CA VAL A 169 -2.32 11.29 -3.52
C VAL A 169 -0.82 11.11 -3.78
N PHE A 170 0.00 11.06 -2.73
CA PHE A 170 1.45 10.90 -2.90
C PHE A 170 1.82 9.52 -3.46
N SER A 171 1.10 8.46 -3.07
CA SER A 171 1.30 7.13 -3.65
C SER A 171 0.97 7.12 -5.14
N SER A 172 -0.11 7.76 -5.54
CA SER A 172 -0.51 7.88 -6.96
C SER A 172 0.49 8.69 -7.77
N ILE A 173 1.01 9.79 -7.23
CA ILE A 173 2.06 10.58 -7.88
C ILE A 173 3.35 9.74 -8.04
N ALA A 174 3.76 9.03 -6.99
CA ALA A 174 4.95 8.18 -7.04
C ALA A 174 4.79 7.08 -8.10
N PHE A 175 3.62 6.44 -8.16
CA PHE A 175 3.31 5.45 -9.19
C PHE A 175 3.35 6.06 -10.60
N THR A 176 2.73 7.22 -10.80
CA THR A 176 2.72 7.91 -12.10
C THR A 176 4.14 8.24 -12.59
N ILE A 177 5.01 8.69 -11.69
CA ILE A 177 6.43 8.93 -12.03
C ILE A 177 7.13 7.63 -12.41
N GLN A 178 6.92 6.56 -11.65
CA GLN A 178 7.51 5.24 -11.94
C GLN A 178 7.02 4.70 -13.29
N TYR A 179 5.73 4.87 -13.58
CA TYR A 179 5.15 4.45 -14.86
C TYR A 179 5.67 5.29 -16.04
N ALA A 180 5.83 6.59 -15.86
CA ALA A 180 6.39 7.46 -16.89
C ALA A 180 7.85 7.11 -17.26
N ILE A 181 8.61 6.56 -16.31
CA ILE A 181 10.02 6.17 -16.50
C ILE A 181 10.16 4.73 -17.02
N GLY A 182 9.32 3.82 -16.54
CA GLY A 182 9.50 2.38 -16.75
C GLY A 182 8.23 1.58 -17.00
N GLY A 183 7.12 2.23 -17.36
CA GLY A 183 5.90 1.56 -17.81
C GLY A 183 6.08 0.94 -19.21
N THR A 184 5.35 -0.16 -19.46
CA THR A 184 5.36 -0.90 -20.74
C THR A 184 3.99 -0.85 -21.38
#